data_8917813055d28ba1170b0b891b0a9d58
#
_entry.id   8917813055d28ba1170b0b891b0a9d58
#
_cell.length_a   1.000
_cell.length_b   1.000
_cell.length_c   1.000
_cell.angle_alpha   90.00
_cell.angle_beta   90.00
_cell.angle_gamma   90.00
#
_symmetry.space_group_name_H-M   'P 1'
#
loop_
_entity.id
_entity.type
_entity.pdbx_description
1 polymer ?
#
loop_
_entity_poly.entity_id
_entity_poly.type
_entity_poly.pdbx_seq_one_letter_code
_entity_poly.pdbx_strand_id
1 'polypeptide(L)'
;MDARADKDRLRAELKDRRTALTPRELQVAGDAAARLVTQLPEWKQAKTVCLYASFGGELPTDALMMLALLEGKRLLLPRVTNKTTLVLHEVTDLAALQPSRLGIREPKPTAPVATLADAGLILLPGLGFDGAGRRLGFGGGFYDRLLAKPPRKTFLLGHAHAFQLVSRLPDETHDIKVKAVATPQGVIRCRVR
;
A
#
# COMPACT_ATOMS: atom_id res chain seq x y z
N MET A 1 -13.27 24.04 12.13
CA MET A 1 -11.88 23.62 11.85
C MET A 1 -11.82 23.16 10.41
N ASP A 2 -10.84 23.64 9.66
CA ASP A 2 -10.70 23.31 8.23
C ASP A 2 -10.10 21.90 8.08
N ALA A 3 -10.92 20.94 7.69
CA ALA A 3 -10.53 19.54 7.51
C ALA A 3 -9.36 19.38 6.51
N ARG A 4 -9.23 20.32 5.57
CA ARG A 4 -8.12 20.31 4.59
C ARG A 4 -6.81 20.73 5.24
N ALA A 5 -6.83 21.81 6.04
CA ALA A 5 -5.64 22.26 6.77
C ALA A 5 -5.16 21.21 7.77
N ASP A 6 -6.07 20.52 8.45
CA ASP A 6 -5.74 19.41 9.36
C ASP A 6 -5.11 18.22 8.61
N LYS A 7 -5.63 17.84 7.42
CA LYS A 7 -5.02 16.81 6.56
C LYS A 7 -3.61 17.21 6.12
N ASP A 8 -3.39 18.45 5.73
CA ASP A 8 -2.08 18.91 5.23
C ASP A 8 -1.04 18.96 6.34
N ARG A 9 -1.41 19.42 7.55
CA ARG A 9 -0.54 19.38 8.73
C ARG A 9 -0.14 17.94 9.08
N LEU A 10 -1.11 17.03 9.11
CA LEU A 10 -0.86 15.63 9.43
C LEU A 10 0.00 14.93 8.35
N ARG A 11 -0.19 15.28 7.07
CA ARG A 11 0.68 14.79 5.98
C ARG A 11 2.14 15.21 6.19
N ALA A 12 2.37 16.47 6.54
CA ALA A 12 3.71 16.98 6.79
C ALA A 12 4.37 16.25 7.96
N GLU A 13 3.69 16.17 9.11
CA GLU A 13 4.20 15.49 10.30
C GLU A 13 4.57 14.02 10.04
N LEU A 14 3.65 13.25 9.43
CA LEU A 14 3.86 11.83 9.18
C LEU A 14 4.93 11.57 8.11
N LYS A 15 5.04 12.47 7.13
CA LYS A 15 6.11 12.43 6.13
C LYS A 15 7.48 12.66 6.77
N ASP A 16 7.61 13.67 7.63
CA ASP A 16 8.87 13.98 8.31
C ASP A 16 9.33 12.81 9.18
N ARG A 17 8.41 12.19 9.92
CA ARG A 17 8.71 10.99 10.71
C ARG A 17 9.18 9.81 9.85
N ARG A 18 8.60 9.63 8.65
CA ARG A 18 9.04 8.59 7.70
C ARG A 18 10.45 8.84 7.18
N THR A 19 10.76 10.09 6.80
CA THR A 19 12.07 10.44 6.25
C THR A 19 13.19 10.41 7.29
N ALA A 20 12.87 10.45 8.57
CA ALA A 20 13.83 10.32 9.66
C ALA A 20 14.27 8.86 9.92
N LEU A 21 13.59 7.87 9.36
CA LEU A 21 13.93 6.46 9.55
C LEU A 21 15.23 6.08 8.82
N THR A 22 16.09 5.37 9.51
CA THR A 22 17.31 4.82 8.93
C THR A 22 17.01 3.60 8.04
N PRO A 23 17.90 3.27 7.10
CA PRO A 23 17.76 2.06 6.28
C PRO A 23 17.61 0.77 7.09
N ARG A 24 18.32 0.68 8.24
CA ARG A 24 18.24 -0.46 9.15
C ARG A 24 16.87 -0.58 9.82
N GLU A 25 16.31 0.54 10.29
CA GLU A 25 14.96 0.58 10.88
C GLU A 25 13.90 0.18 9.86
N LEU A 26 14.03 0.69 8.63
CA LEU A 26 13.14 0.33 7.52
C LEU A 26 13.21 -1.17 7.25
N GLN A 27 14.40 -1.75 7.11
CA GLN A 27 14.56 -3.18 6.83
C GLN A 27 13.92 -4.04 7.93
N VAL A 28 14.25 -3.77 9.20
CA VAL A 28 13.69 -4.51 10.36
C VAL A 28 12.17 -4.40 10.40
N ALA A 29 11.64 -3.21 10.16
CA ALA A 29 10.20 -2.97 10.15
C ALA A 29 9.52 -3.71 8.98
N GLY A 30 10.10 -3.67 7.78
CA GLY A 30 9.60 -4.37 6.61
C GLY A 30 9.53 -5.89 6.80
N ASP A 31 10.61 -6.48 7.33
CA ASP A 31 10.66 -7.92 7.59
C ASP A 31 9.65 -8.35 8.66
N ALA A 32 9.48 -7.55 9.71
CA ALA A 32 8.48 -7.82 10.75
C ALA A 32 7.05 -7.77 10.19
N ALA A 33 6.73 -6.74 9.40
CA ALA A 33 5.43 -6.61 8.77
C ALA A 33 5.16 -7.73 7.75
N ALA A 34 6.17 -8.11 6.95
CA ALA A 34 6.03 -9.19 5.99
C ALA A 34 5.67 -10.53 6.67
N ARG A 35 6.34 -10.87 7.78
CA ARG A 35 5.99 -12.06 8.57
C ARG A 35 4.54 -12.07 9.03
N LEU A 36 4.00 -10.92 9.46
CA LEU A 36 2.63 -10.80 9.92
C LEU A 36 1.63 -10.89 8.75
N VAL A 37 1.92 -10.23 7.63
CA VAL A 37 1.04 -10.24 6.45
C VAL A 37 0.94 -11.64 5.86
N THR A 38 2.04 -12.38 5.75
CA THR A 38 2.04 -13.74 5.17
C THR A 38 1.31 -14.77 6.03
N GLN A 39 1.09 -14.49 7.31
CA GLN A 39 0.29 -15.34 8.20
C GLN A 39 -1.22 -15.12 8.04
N LEU A 40 -1.64 -14.03 7.44
CA LEU A 40 -3.07 -13.70 7.26
C LEU A 40 -3.77 -14.75 6.38
N PRO A 41 -4.99 -15.19 6.75
CA PRO A 41 -5.80 -16.05 5.89
C PRO A 41 -6.01 -15.47 4.50
N GLU A 42 -6.18 -14.16 4.40
CA GLU A 42 -6.41 -13.44 3.14
C GLU A 42 -5.17 -13.49 2.24
N TRP A 43 -3.96 -13.42 2.80
CA TRP A 43 -2.73 -13.62 2.03
C TRP A 43 -2.63 -15.06 1.53
N LYS A 44 -2.84 -16.03 2.42
CA LYS A 44 -2.74 -17.46 2.10
C LYS A 44 -3.73 -17.91 1.02
N GLN A 45 -4.94 -17.35 1.04
CA GLN A 45 -6.00 -17.66 0.07
C GLN A 45 -5.84 -16.91 -1.26
N ALA A 46 -5.16 -15.76 -1.27
CA ALA A 46 -5.00 -14.95 -2.47
C ALA A 46 -4.04 -15.63 -3.47
N LYS A 47 -4.55 -15.99 -4.64
CA LYS A 47 -3.74 -16.45 -5.78
C LYS A 47 -3.04 -15.29 -6.49
N THR A 48 -3.66 -14.11 -6.46
CA THR A 48 -3.14 -12.87 -7.02
C THR A 48 -3.10 -11.80 -5.94
N VAL A 49 -1.96 -11.15 -5.79
CA VAL A 49 -1.77 -10.04 -4.86
C VAL A 49 -1.34 -8.79 -5.63
N CYS A 50 -1.94 -7.65 -5.31
CA CYS A 50 -1.51 -6.35 -5.80
C CYS A 50 -0.76 -5.66 -4.67
N LEU A 51 0.54 -5.45 -4.87
CA LEU A 51 1.42 -4.76 -3.93
C LEU A 51 1.85 -3.42 -4.52
N TYR A 52 2.72 -2.71 -3.83
CA TYR A 52 3.40 -1.51 -4.33
C TYR A 52 4.91 -1.65 -4.08
N ALA A 53 5.73 -1.00 -4.89
CA ALA A 53 7.14 -0.89 -4.62
C ALA A 53 7.38 0.31 -3.70
N SER A 54 7.80 0.06 -2.48
CA SER A 54 8.01 1.09 -1.45
C SER A 54 9.07 2.11 -1.85
N PHE A 55 8.84 3.39 -1.50
CA PHE A 55 9.79 4.49 -1.70
C PHE A 55 9.67 5.54 -0.60
N GLY A 56 10.66 6.41 -0.46
CA GLY A 56 10.59 7.60 0.41
C GLY A 56 10.24 7.29 1.87
N GLY A 57 10.82 6.23 2.45
CA GLY A 57 10.58 5.82 3.83
C GLY A 57 9.25 5.09 4.05
N GLU A 58 8.54 4.65 3.00
CA GLU A 58 7.42 3.73 3.15
C GLU A 58 7.86 2.43 3.80
N LEU A 59 6.94 1.78 4.50
CA LEU A 59 7.20 0.46 5.05
C LEU A 59 7.57 -0.48 3.90
N PRO A 60 8.78 -1.09 3.91
CA PRO A 60 9.29 -1.86 2.78
C PRO A 60 8.41 -3.04 2.41
N THR A 61 8.28 -3.25 1.10
CA THR A 61 7.47 -4.33 0.51
C THR A 61 8.29 -5.38 -0.23
N ASP A 62 9.62 -5.22 -0.27
CA ASP A 62 10.52 -6.12 -1.01
C ASP A 62 10.39 -7.57 -0.58
N ALA A 63 10.36 -7.83 0.73
CA ALA A 63 10.17 -9.16 1.28
C ALA A 63 8.82 -9.76 0.86
N LEU A 64 7.75 -8.96 0.88
CA LEU A 64 6.41 -9.41 0.45
C LEU A 64 6.36 -9.70 -1.04
N MET A 65 6.99 -8.88 -1.88
CA MET A 65 7.05 -9.10 -3.33
C MET A 65 7.82 -10.40 -3.65
N MET A 66 8.96 -10.62 -2.98
CA MET A 66 9.74 -11.84 -3.13
C MET A 66 8.96 -13.07 -2.67
N LEU A 67 8.33 -13.03 -1.49
CA LEU A 67 7.53 -14.13 -0.96
C LEU A 67 6.33 -14.43 -1.84
N ALA A 68 5.66 -13.43 -2.42
CA ALA A 68 4.57 -13.64 -3.37
C ALA A 68 5.02 -14.48 -4.56
N LEU A 69 6.18 -14.16 -5.16
CA LEU A 69 6.72 -14.93 -6.29
C LEU A 69 7.17 -16.33 -5.88
N LEU A 70 7.84 -16.47 -4.73
CA LEU A 70 8.27 -17.78 -4.19
C LEU A 70 7.09 -18.71 -3.87
N GLU A 71 5.97 -18.16 -3.40
CA GLU A 71 4.72 -18.90 -3.15
C GLU A 71 3.91 -19.17 -4.43
N GLY A 72 4.42 -18.81 -5.60
CA GLY A 72 3.72 -18.98 -6.89
C GLY A 72 2.49 -18.11 -7.05
N LYS A 73 2.38 -17.01 -6.29
CA LYS A 73 1.30 -16.04 -6.47
C LYS A 73 1.56 -15.14 -7.67
N ARG A 74 0.50 -14.77 -8.36
CA ARG A 74 0.55 -13.73 -9.38
C ARG A 74 0.74 -12.38 -8.70
N LEU A 75 1.88 -11.72 -8.95
CA LEU A 75 2.21 -10.42 -8.38
C LEU A 75 1.83 -9.30 -9.36
N LEU A 76 1.01 -8.37 -8.90
CA LEU A 76 0.67 -7.15 -9.63
C LEU A 76 1.31 -5.93 -8.94
N LEU A 77 1.96 -5.08 -9.73
CA LEU A 77 2.48 -3.79 -9.25
C LEU A 77 1.92 -2.64 -10.09
N PRO A 78 1.64 -1.49 -9.47
CA PRO A 78 1.21 -0.29 -10.17
C PRO A 78 2.38 0.39 -10.88
N ARG A 79 2.08 0.96 -12.05
CA ARG A 79 2.92 1.88 -12.78
C ARG A 79 2.18 3.20 -12.99
N VAL A 80 2.87 4.32 -12.77
CA VAL A 80 2.34 5.65 -13.07
C VAL A 80 2.44 5.90 -14.57
N THR A 81 1.32 6.07 -15.24
CA THR A 81 1.27 6.32 -16.70
C THR A 81 1.12 7.79 -17.06
N ASN A 82 0.48 8.56 -16.17
CA ASN A 82 0.33 10.02 -16.30
C ASN A 82 0.18 10.65 -14.90
N LYS A 83 -0.15 11.96 -14.85
CA LYS A 83 -0.28 12.70 -13.58
C LYS A 83 -1.34 12.15 -12.61
N THR A 84 -2.21 11.26 -13.06
CA THR A 84 -3.38 10.86 -12.26
C THR A 84 -3.69 9.36 -12.29
N THR A 85 -3.05 8.58 -13.17
CA THR A 85 -3.46 7.21 -13.49
C THR A 85 -2.39 6.19 -13.11
N LEU A 86 -2.82 5.13 -12.43
CA LEU A 86 -2.06 3.90 -12.23
C LEU A 86 -2.60 2.82 -13.17
N VAL A 87 -1.67 2.12 -13.82
CA VAL A 87 -1.96 0.88 -14.55
C VAL A 87 -1.25 -0.26 -13.84
N LEU A 88 -1.95 -1.37 -13.65
CA LEU A 88 -1.38 -2.56 -13.03
C LEU A 88 -0.70 -3.43 -14.07
N HIS A 89 0.46 -3.92 -13.74
CA HIS A 89 1.21 -4.86 -14.55
C HIS A 89 1.57 -6.09 -13.74
N GLU A 90 1.57 -7.24 -14.40
CA GLU A 90 2.08 -8.47 -13.83
C GLU A 90 3.61 -8.46 -13.80
N VAL A 91 4.19 -8.89 -12.68
CA VAL A 91 5.62 -8.93 -12.44
C VAL A 91 6.04 -10.33 -12.06
N THR A 92 6.96 -10.90 -12.82
CA THR A 92 7.54 -12.23 -12.57
C THR A 92 9.00 -12.17 -12.16
N ASP A 93 9.65 -11.00 -12.35
CA ASP A 93 11.05 -10.78 -12.00
C ASP A 93 11.21 -9.37 -11.40
N LEU A 94 11.64 -9.31 -10.14
CA LEU A 94 11.85 -8.04 -9.43
C LEU A 94 13.08 -7.29 -9.94
N ALA A 95 14.07 -7.98 -10.53
CA ALA A 95 15.24 -7.34 -11.15
C ALA A 95 14.88 -6.58 -12.44
N ALA A 96 13.74 -6.91 -13.06
CA ALA A 96 13.26 -6.22 -14.25
C ALA A 96 12.57 -4.87 -13.96
N LEU A 97 12.33 -4.53 -12.69
CA LEU A 97 11.75 -3.24 -12.30
C LEU A 97 12.72 -2.11 -12.63
N GLN A 98 12.19 -0.99 -13.10
CA GLN A 98 12.97 0.18 -13.50
C GLN A 98 12.61 1.40 -12.65
N PRO A 99 13.58 2.27 -12.30
CA PRO A 99 13.28 3.50 -11.59
C PRO A 99 12.43 4.42 -12.47
N SER A 100 11.33 4.93 -11.92
CA SER A 100 10.53 5.97 -12.53
C SER A 100 11.14 7.36 -12.29
N ARG A 101 10.53 8.40 -12.87
CA ARG A 101 10.92 9.80 -12.61
C ARG A 101 10.78 10.22 -11.13
N LEU A 102 9.98 9.49 -10.37
CA LEU A 102 9.77 9.72 -8.93
C LEU A 102 10.70 8.86 -8.06
N GLY A 103 11.62 8.09 -8.67
CA GLY A 103 12.50 7.16 -7.95
C GLY A 103 11.81 5.88 -7.49
N ILE A 104 10.55 5.66 -7.86
CA ILE A 104 9.81 4.44 -7.56
C ILE A 104 10.24 3.35 -8.56
N ARG A 105 10.48 2.14 -8.08
CA ARG A 105 10.71 0.99 -8.96
C ARG A 105 9.38 0.53 -9.56
N GLU A 106 9.24 0.60 -10.86
CA GLU A 106 8.01 0.30 -11.57
C GLU A 106 8.20 -0.81 -12.61
N PRO A 107 7.14 -1.58 -12.94
CA PRO A 107 7.17 -2.50 -14.07
C PRO A 107 7.50 -1.77 -15.37
N LYS A 108 8.12 -2.47 -16.33
CA LYS A 108 8.32 -1.95 -17.69
C LYS A 108 6.95 -1.66 -18.35
N PRO A 109 6.85 -0.67 -19.24
CA PRO A 109 5.60 -0.40 -19.99
C PRO A 109 5.12 -1.59 -20.81
N THR A 110 6.06 -2.47 -21.20
CA THR A 110 5.82 -3.68 -21.99
C THR A 110 5.42 -4.90 -21.17
N ALA A 111 5.44 -4.80 -19.83
CA ALA A 111 4.99 -5.89 -18.96
C ALA A 111 3.48 -6.13 -19.15
N PRO A 112 2.99 -7.37 -18.99
CA PRO A 112 1.57 -7.68 -19.18
C PRO A 112 0.67 -6.81 -18.28
N VAL A 113 -0.33 -6.17 -18.91
CA VAL A 113 -1.32 -5.36 -18.18
C VAL A 113 -2.30 -6.28 -17.48
N ALA A 114 -2.66 -5.92 -16.26
CA ALA A 114 -3.59 -6.65 -15.42
C ALA A 114 -4.70 -5.73 -14.87
N THR A 115 -5.74 -6.32 -14.31
CA THR A 115 -6.86 -5.60 -13.71
C THR A 115 -6.96 -5.87 -12.21
N LEU A 116 -7.58 -4.94 -11.48
CA LEU A 116 -7.88 -5.14 -10.06
C LEU A 116 -8.84 -6.30 -9.81
N ALA A 117 -9.66 -6.66 -10.79
CA ALA A 117 -10.62 -7.75 -10.67
C ALA A 117 -9.97 -9.09 -10.32
N ASP A 118 -8.70 -9.25 -10.71
CA ASP A 118 -7.92 -10.47 -10.48
C ASP A 118 -7.35 -10.53 -9.06
N ALA A 119 -7.25 -9.41 -8.35
CA ALA A 119 -6.56 -9.35 -7.07
C ALA A 119 -7.43 -9.84 -5.90
N GLY A 120 -7.00 -10.90 -5.19
CA GLY A 120 -7.60 -11.36 -3.95
C GLY A 120 -7.22 -10.48 -2.75
N LEU A 121 -6.01 -9.90 -2.78
CA LEU A 121 -5.50 -8.97 -1.76
C LEU A 121 -4.83 -7.78 -2.44
N ILE A 122 -5.12 -6.58 -1.95
CA ILE A 122 -4.45 -5.33 -2.35
C ILE A 122 -3.82 -4.71 -1.13
N LEU A 123 -2.49 -4.53 -1.18
CA LEU A 123 -1.73 -3.81 -0.17
C LEU A 123 -1.68 -2.33 -0.55
N LEU A 124 -2.10 -1.47 0.36
CA LEU A 124 -2.25 -0.04 0.11
C LEU A 124 -1.25 0.79 0.93
N PRO A 125 -0.44 1.64 0.26
CA PRO A 125 0.37 2.62 0.97
C PRO A 125 -0.48 3.78 1.46
N GLY A 126 0.04 4.48 2.47
CA GLY A 126 -0.56 5.71 2.98
C GLY A 126 0.41 6.48 3.87
N LEU A 127 0.11 7.75 4.11
CA LEU A 127 0.78 8.55 5.15
C LEU A 127 0.20 8.27 6.52
N GLY A 128 -1.11 7.98 6.61
CA GLY A 128 -1.76 7.67 7.88
C GLY A 128 -2.95 6.74 7.69
N PHE A 129 -3.30 6.03 8.75
CA PHE A 129 -4.47 5.16 8.84
C PHE A 129 -5.13 5.32 10.21
N ASP A 130 -6.42 4.99 10.31
CA ASP A 130 -7.12 4.93 11.58
C ASP A 130 -7.90 3.62 11.78
N GLY A 131 -8.41 3.41 12.98
CA GLY A 131 -9.16 2.21 13.34
C GLY A 131 -10.50 2.03 12.64
N ALA A 132 -11.00 3.04 11.93
CA ALA A 132 -12.19 2.97 11.07
C ALA A 132 -11.84 2.60 9.61
N GLY A 133 -10.55 2.36 9.32
CA GLY A 133 -10.07 1.99 8.01
C GLY A 133 -9.87 3.18 7.05
N ARG A 134 -9.94 4.42 7.56
CA ARG A 134 -9.65 5.59 6.73
C ARG A 134 -8.17 5.64 6.41
N ARG A 135 -7.84 6.17 5.24
CA ARG A 135 -6.48 6.28 4.73
C ARG A 135 -6.17 7.72 4.33
N LEU A 136 -5.09 8.26 4.84
CA LEU A 136 -4.51 9.52 4.40
C LEU A 136 -3.46 9.25 3.32
N GLY A 137 -3.76 9.60 2.08
CA GLY A 137 -2.82 9.51 0.96
C GLY A 137 -1.95 10.76 0.82
N PHE A 138 -1.06 10.74 -0.18
CA PHE A 138 -0.16 11.87 -0.52
C PHE A 138 -0.86 13.08 -1.17
N GLY A 139 -2.17 13.00 -1.45
CA GLY A 139 -2.95 14.06 -2.09
C GLY A 139 -3.11 13.91 -3.61
N GLY A 140 -2.40 12.99 -4.26
CA GLY A 140 -2.51 12.76 -5.71
C GLY A 140 -3.74 11.95 -6.14
N GLY A 141 -4.46 11.31 -5.23
CA GLY A 141 -5.68 10.53 -5.47
C GLY A 141 -5.51 9.30 -6.38
N PHE A 142 -4.28 8.83 -6.60
CA PHE A 142 -3.99 7.70 -7.48
C PHE A 142 -4.73 6.43 -7.09
N TYR A 143 -4.64 6.04 -5.82
CA TYR A 143 -5.28 4.83 -5.31
C TYR A 143 -6.80 4.98 -5.19
N ASP A 144 -7.31 6.18 -4.92
CA ASP A 144 -8.75 6.42 -4.82
C ASP A 144 -9.40 6.27 -6.21
N ARG A 145 -8.73 6.73 -7.26
CA ARG A 145 -9.16 6.49 -8.65
C ARG A 145 -9.01 5.03 -9.05
N LEU A 146 -7.88 4.39 -8.74
CA LEU A 146 -7.66 2.98 -9.04
C LEU A 146 -8.73 2.10 -8.37
N LEU A 147 -9.13 2.46 -7.15
CA LEU A 147 -10.08 1.71 -6.34
C LEU A 147 -11.52 2.24 -6.42
N ALA A 148 -11.84 3.17 -7.32
CA ALA A 148 -13.19 3.76 -7.43
C ALA A 148 -14.30 2.70 -7.55
N LYS A 149 -13.97 1.53 -8.09
CA LYS A 149 -14.85 0.35 -8.16
C LYS A 149 -14.06 -0.89 -7.68
N PRO A 150 -13.83 -1.02 -6.36
CA PRO A 150 -13.05 -2.15 -5.86
C PRO A 150 -13.81 -3.45 -6.08
N PRO A 151 -13.14 -4.53 -6.47
CA PRO A 151 -13.78 -5.83 -6.60
C PRO A 151 -14.35 -6.28 -5.25
N ARG A 152 -15.59 -6.79 -5.22
CA ARG A 152 -16.32 -7.12 -3.97
C ARG A 152 -15.59 -8.12 -3.06
N LYS A 153 -14.81 -9.05 -3.66
CA LYS A 153 -14.11 -10.11 -2.93
C LYS A 153 -12.69 -9.74 -2.54
N THR A 154 -12.18 -8.58 -2.94
CA THR A 154 -10.80 -8.17 -2.66
C THR A 154 -10.65 -7.71 -1.22
N PHE A 155 -9.58 -8.16 -0.58
CA PHE A 155 -9.19 -7.71 0.75
C PHE A 155 -8.25 -6.51 0.63
N LEU A 156 -8.69 -5.34 1.11
CA LEU A 156 -7.89 -4.12 1.14
C LEU A 156 -7.13 -4.06 2.46
N LEU A 157 -5.80 -4.11 2.39
CA LEU A 157 -4.90 -4.10 3.54
C LEU A 157 -4.02 -2.85 3.51
N GLY A 158 -4.17 -1.97 4.49
CA GLY A 158 -3.23 -0.87 4.71
C GLY A 158 -1.88 -1.41 5.18
N HIS A 159 -0.78 -0.78 4.78
CA HIS A 159 0.57 -1.17 5.18
C HIS A 159 1.33 0.05 5.64
N ALA A 160 1.74 0.08 6.91
CA ALA A 160 2.19 1.31 7.55
C ALA A 160 3.15 1.04 8.73
N HIS A 161 4.00 2.00 9.03
CA HIS A 161 4.70 2.02 10.32
C HIS A 161 3.70 2.25 11.46
N ALA A 162 4.00 1.77 12.66
CA ALA A 162 3.07 1.90 13.80
C ALA A 162 2.67 3.35 14.12
N PHE A 163 3.58 4.30 13.95
CA PHE A 163 3.31 5.71 14.18
C PHE A 163 2.36 6.34 13.17
N GLN A 164 2.09 5.68 12.05
CA GLN A 164 1.12 6.11 11.04
C GLN A 164 -0.31 5.69 11.39
N LEU A 165 -0.49 4.89 12.46
CA LEU A 165 -1.80 4.66 13.06
C LEU A 165 -2.17 5.83 13.95
N VAL A 166 -3.15 6.62 13.51
CA VAL A 166 -3.64 7.78 14.23
C VAL A 166 -5.03 7.50 14.83
N SER A 167 -5.41 8.27 15.84
CA SER A 167 -6.70 8.08 16.53
C SER A 167 -7.90 8.28 15.61
N ARG A 168 -7.83 9.27 14.72
CA ARG A 168 -8.90 9.59 13.76
C ARG A 168 -8.35 10.39 12.59
N LEU A 169 -8.81 10.05 11.39
CA LEU A 169 -8.61 10.83 10.17
C LEU A 169 -9.90 11.57 9.81
N PRO A 170 -9.81 12.78 9.22
CA PRO A 170 -10.95 13.44 8.61
C PRO A 170 -11.57 12.52 7.52
N ASP A 171 -12.89 12.36 7.54
CA ASP A 171 -13.65 11.50 6.63
C ASP A 171 -14.14 12.29 5.42
N GLU A 172 -13.96 11.75 4.23
CA GLU A 172 -14.59 12.24 3.00
C GLU A 172 -15.45 11.11 2.41
N THR A 173 -16.59 11.45 1.83
CA THR A 173 -17.58 10.48 1.32
C THR A 173 -17.06 9.54 0.24
N HIS A 174 -15.92 9.86 -0.37
CA HIS A 174 -15.30 9.09 -1.46
C HIS A 174 -14.09 8.28 -0.99
N ASP A 175 -13.72 8.35 0.29
CA ASP A 175 -12.54 7.66 0.81
C ASP A 175 -12.80 6.15 0.89
N ILE A 176 -11.95 5.39 0.20
CA ILE A 176 -12.01 3.93 0.24
C ILE A 176 -11.34 3.43 1.50
N LYS A 177 -12.13 2.72 2.32
CA LYS A 177 -11.67 2.21 3.61
C LYS A 177 -10.96 0.86 3.45
N VAL A 178 -9.83 0.70 4.16
CA VAL A 178 -9.15 -0.58 4.28
C VAL A 178 -9.86 -1.47 5.31
N LYS A 179 -9.78 -2.78 5.13
CA LYS A 179 -10.37 -3.78 6.04
C LYS A 179 -9.49 -4.08 7.24
N ALA A 180 -8.18 -3.85 7.09
CA ALA A 180 -7.20 -3.98 8.16
C ALA A 180 -5.97 -3.11 7.84
N VAL A 181 -5.14 -2.86 8.85
CA VAL A 181 -3.82 -2.22 8.72
C VAL A 181 -2.76 -3.13 9.30
N ALA A 182 -1.77 -3.51 8.51
CA ALA A 182 -0.59 -4.23 8.95
C ALA A 182 0.53 -3.25 9.31
N THR A 183 1.09 -3.43 10.49
CA THR A 183 2.26 -2.71 10.99
C THR A 183 3.33 -3.70 11.43
N PRO A 184 4.58 -3.28 11.71
CA PRO A 184 5.59 -4.16 12.28
C PRO A 184 5.22 -4.78 13.64
N GLN A 185 4.28 -4.18 14.40
CA GLN A 185 3.84 -4.62 15.72
C GLN A 185 2.60 -5.51 15.69
N GLY A 186 1.86 -5.56 14.59
CA GLY A 186 0.62 -6.35 14.50
C GLY A 186 -0.30 -5.91 13.40
N VAL A 187 -1.38 -6.66 13.22
CA VAL A 187 -2.43 -6.36 12.24
C VAL A 187 -3.71 -5.95 12.98
N ILE A 188 -4.21 -4.77 12.66
CA ILE A 188 -5.41 -4.19 13.27
C ILE A 188 -6.56 -4.35 12.26
N ARG A 189 -7.61 -5.09 12.66
CA ARG A 189 -8.85 -5.19 11.88
C ARG A 189 -9.66 -3.92 12.05
N CYS A 190 -10.02 -3.29 10.94
CA CYS A 190 -10.77 -2.03 10.96
C CYS A 190 -12.27 -2.26 11.16
N ARG A 191 -12.91 -1.37 11.91
CA ARG A 191 -14.36 -1.35 12.09
C ARG A 191 -15.00 -0.60 10.92
N VAL A 192 -15.04 -1.24 9.75
CA VAL A 192 -15.72 -0.67 8.57
C VAL A 192 -17.21 -0.85 8.75
N ARG A 193 -17.92 0.24 9.06
CA ARG A 193 -19.40 0.32 9.01
C ARG A 193 -19.84 0.73 7.63
#